data_0d67cfc629794d138b973d729b8d18dc
#
_entry.id   0d67cfc629794d138b973d729b8d18dc
#
_cell.length_a   1.000
_cell.length_b   1.000
_cell.length_c   1.000
_cell.angle_alpha   90.00
_cell.angle_beta   90.00
_cell.angle_gamma   90.00
#
_symmetry.space_group_name_H-M   'P 1'
#
loop_
_entity.id
_entity.type
_entity.pdbx_description
1 polymer ?
#
loop_
_entity_poly.entity_id
_entity_poly.type
_entity_poly.pdbx_seq_one_letter_code
_entity_poly.pdbx_strand_id
1 'polypeptide(L)'
;MVAIFLAVTLSTMFTVVAAVTIVAAGMTAALAPVTLPVSVWAAGLLALSIAMLAIGRFRLLEAFMKIMMVILAVATVLAVAVSLPSVDWSAVGATPWVPTADTATLAFVVALVGWMPSAIDISVWQSLWCLERARGAGEALDVQEVRFDFNVGYIGTALLALCFVFLGAAMLFGSSEELPKSAGAFAVT
;
A
#
# COMPACT_ATOMS: atom_id res chain seq x y z
N MET A 1 -2.95 -20.85 20.68
CA MET A 1 -2.73 -20.42 19.29
C MET A 1 -3.80 -19.44 18.82
N VAL A 2 -5.10 -19.77 18.77
CA VAL A 2 -6.17 -18.89 18.26
C VAL A 2 -6.27 -17.56 19.03
N ALA A 3 -6.18 -17.58 20.37
CA ALA A 3 -6.24 -16.34 21.17
C ALA A 3 -5.08 -15.38 20.91
N ILE A 4 -3.88 -15.91 20.71
CA ILE A 4 -2.69 -15.10 20.36
C ILE A 4 -2.88 -14.51 18.95
N PHE A 5 -3.33 -15.32 18.00
CA PHE A 5 -3.62 -14.84 16.65
C PHE A 5 -4.68 -13.73 16.64
N LEU A 6 -5.78 -13.90 17.37
CA LEU A 6 -6.82 -12.87 17.49
C LEU A 6 -6.28 -11.59 18.13
N ALA A 7 -5.50 -11.69 19.20
CA ALA A 7 -4.92 -10.53 19.88
C ALA A 7 -3.98 -9.75 18.96
N VAL A 8 -3.11 -10.47 18.22
CA VAL A 8 -2.20 -9.84 17.23
C VAL A 8 -3.00 -9.21 16.10
N THR A 9 -3.96 -9.91 15.52
CA THR A 9 -4.78 -9.40 14.42
C THR A 9 -5.56 -8.15 14.81
N LEU A 10 -6.20 -8.14 15.99
CA LEU A 10 -6.92 -6.97 16.48
C LEU A 10 -5.97 -5.78 16.73
N SER A 11 -4.82 -6.04 17.34
CA SER A 11 -3.83 -4.99 17.59
C SER A 11 -3.27 -4.40 16.28
N THR A 12 -2.88 -5.24 15.32
CA THR A 12 -2.34 -4.79 14.03
C THR A 12 -3.39 -4.08 13.20
N MET A 13 -4.65 -4.51 13.22
CA MET A 13 -5.74 -3.87 12.49
C MET A 13 -5.91 -2.40 12.88
N PHE A 14 -5.96 -2.09 14.17
CA PHE A 14 -6.06 -0.70 14.64
C PHE A 14 -4.84 0.13 14.25
N THR A 15 -3.65 -0.42 14.43
CA THR A 15 -2.39 0.26 14.09
C THR A 15 -2.30 0.55 12.59
N VAL A 16 -2.65 -0.41 11.75
CA VAL A 16 -2.64 -0.26 10.28
C VAL A 16 -3.65 0.79 9.83
N VAL A 17 -4.90 0.74 10.33
CA VAL A 17 -5.92 1.74 9.98
C VAL A 17 -5.46 3.14 10.39
N ALA A 18 -4.91 3.30 11.59
CA ALA A 18 -4.40 4.60 12.04
C ALA A 18 -3.23 5.10 11.17
N ALA A 19 -2.25 4.24 10.89
CA ALA A 19 -1.08 4.59 10.09
C ALA A 19 -1.48 5.01 8.67
N VAL A 20 -2.30 4.19 7.98
CA VAL A 20 -2.76 4.48 6.62
C VAL A 20 -3.60 5.76 6.57
N THR A 21 -4.47 5.97 7.55
CA THR A 21 -5.30 7.19 7.61
C THR A 21 -4.44 8.43 7.80
N ILE A 22 -3.44 8.39 8.67
CA ILE A 22 -2.53 9.53 8.90
C ILE A 22 -1.71 9.84 7.64
N VAL A 23 -1.19 8.81 6.97
CA VAL A 23 -0.44 8.99 5.71
C VAL A 23 -1.34 9.58 4.63
N ALA A 24 -2.53 9.04 4.42
CA ALA A 24 -3.49 9.56 3.44
C ALA A 24 -3.91 10.99 3.75
N ALA A 25 -4.15 11.31 5.02
CA ALA A 25 -4.50 12.66 5.46
C ALA A 25 -3.34 13.65 5.27
N GLY A 26 -2.10 13.22 5.52
CA GLY A 26 -0.90 14.01 5.28
C GLY A 26 -0.71 14.34 3.80
N MET A 27 -0.86 13.34 2.91
CA MET A 27 -0.82 13.54 1.46
C MET A 27 -1.93 14.48 0.99
N THR A 28 -3.16 14.27 1.46
CA THR A 28 -4.30 15.12 1.11
C THR A 28 -4.08 16.55 1.55
N ALA A 29 -3.58 16.76 2.77
CA ALA A 29 -3.27 18.08 3.31
C ALA A 29 -2.16 18.80 2.50
N ALA A 30 -1.17 18.04 2.00
CA ALA A 30 -0.09 18.60 1.18
C ALA A 30 -0.55 19.02 -0.22
N LEU A 31 -1.49 18.29 -0.81
CA LEU A 31 -2.01 18.54 -2.16
C LEU A 31 -3.19 19.51 -2.17
N ALA A 32 -3.87 19.69 -1.04
CA ALA A 32 -5.06 20.54 -0.96
C ALA A 32 -4.69 22.03 -0.89
N PRO A 33 -5.44 22.91 -1.57
CA PRO A 33 -5.22 24.35 -1.52
C PRO A 33 -5.60 24.99 -0.18
N VAL A 34 -6.11 24.20 0.77
CA VAL A 34 -6.63 24.66 2.06
C VAL A 34 -5.76 24.12 3.19
N THR A 35 -5.24 25.01 4.03
CA THR A 35 -4.41 24.66 5.19
C THR A 35 -5.28 24.28 6.39
N LEU A 36 -5.68 23.02 6.45
CA LEU A 36 -6.37 22.44 7.61
C LEU A 36 -5.41 21.51 8.37
N PRO A 37 -5.60 21.33 9.68
CA PRO A 37 -4.85 20.33 10.45
C PRO A 37 -5.03 18.93 9.87
N VAL A 38 -3.97 18.11 9.90
CA VAL A 38 -3.99 16.73 9.40
C VAL A 38 -5.10 15.90 10.08
N SER A 39 -5.42 16.19 11.35
CA SER A 39 -6.50 15.53 12.08
C SER A 39 -7.89 15.78 11.47
N VAL A 40 -8.13 16.96 10.90
CA VAL A 40 -9.40 17.27 10.22
C VAL A 40 -9.51 16.49 8.91
N TRP A 41 -8.41 16.41 8.15
CA TRP A 41 -8.35 15.58 6.95
C TRP A 41 -8.55 14.10 7.28
N ALA A 42 -7.92 13.60 8.33
CA ALA A 42 -8.08 12.23 8.79
C ALA A 42 -9.54 11.92 9.17
N ALA A 43 -10.18 12.82 9.94
CA ALA A 43 -11.58 12.66 10.31
C ALA A 43 -12.50 12.70 9.07
N GLY A 44 -12.24 13.57 8.12
CA GLY A 44 -12.99 13.66 6.85
C GLY A 44 -12.87 12.40 6.01
N LEU A 45 -11.66 11.86 5.85
CA LEU A 45 -11.42 10.60 5.12
C LEU A 45 -12.09 9.40 5.79
N LEU A 46 -12.03 9.31 7.12
CA LEU A 46 -12.72 8.26 7.86
C LEU A 46 -14.24 8.38 7.71
N ALA A 47 -14.79 9.59 7.87
CA ALA A 47 -16.22 9.83 7.68
C ALA A 47 -16.69 9.48 6.27
N LEU A 48 -15.91 9.85 5.25
CA LEU A 48 -16.18 9.49 3.85
C LEU A 48 -16.16 7.97 3.65
N SER A 49 -15.17 7.28 4.22
CA SER A 49 -15.07 5.81 4.13
C SER A 49 -16.25 5.11 4.80
N ILE A 50 -16.66 5.59 5.97
CA ILE A 50 -17.85 5.07 6.69
C ILE A 50 -19.11 5.34 5.87
N ALA A 51 -19.28 6.54 5.32
CA ALA A 51 -20.42 6.88 4.49
C ALA A 51 -20.51 6.02 3.23
N MET A 52 -19.40 5.82 2.54
CA MET A 52 -19.34 4.93 1.37
C MET A 52 -19.75 3.50 1.73
N LEU A 53 -19.30 2.98 2.86
CA LEU A 53 -19.62 1.64 3.30
C LEU A 53 -21.10 1.51 3.72
N ALA A 54 -21.64 2.53 4.40
CA ALA A 54 -23.02 2.54 4.87
C ALA A 54 -24.04 2.66 3.74
N ILE A 55 -23.76 3.49 2.72
CA ILE A 55 -24.67 3.78 1.60
C ILE A 55 -24.50 2.74 0.49
N GLY A 56 -23.27 2.49 0.07
CA GLY A 56 -22.95 1.74 -1.14
C GLY A 56 -22.81 0.24 -0.93
N ARG A 57 -22.81 -0.22 0.29
CA ARG A 57 -22.54 -1.61 0.62
C ARG A 57 -21.23 -2.11 -0.01
N PHE A 58 -21.00 -3.40 0.02
CA PHE A 58 -19.79 -4.05 -0.53
C PHE A 58 -19.58 -3.80 -2.04
N ARG A 59 -20.66 -3.76 -2.81
CA ARG A 59 -20.60 -3.64 -4.28
C ARG A 59 -20.02 -2.31 -4.77
N LEU A 60 -20.34 -1.21 -4.09
CA LEU A 60 -19.79 0.10 -4.42
C LEU A 60 -18.30 0.15 -4.07
N LEU A 61 -17.93 -0.36 -2.89
CA LEU A 61 -16.54 -0.44 -2.45
C LEU A 61 -15.71 -1.28 -3.43
N GLU A 62 -16.21 -2.44 -3.84
CA GLU A 62 -15.52 -3.33 -4.80
C GLU A 62 -15.28 -2.62 -6.14
N ALA A 63 -16.29 -1.95 -6.69
CA ALA A 63 -16.16 -1.22 -7.96
C ALA A 63 -15.15 -0.07 -7.84
N PHE A 64 -15.22 0.70 -6.77
CA PHE A 64 -14.30 1.81 -6.51
C PHE A 64 -12.86 1.31 -6.39
N MET A 65 -12.63 0.25 -5.61
CA MET A 65 -11.28 -0.33 -5.44
C MET A 65 -10.71 -0.84 -6.76
N LYS A 66 -11.50 -1.51 -7.60
CA LYS A 66 -11.06 -1.96 -8.93
C LYS A 66 -10.60 -0.80 -9.81
N ILE A 67 -11.37 0.28 -9.86
CA ILE A 67 -11.03 1.47 -10.65
C ILE A 67 -9.74 2.10 -10.12
N MET A 68 -9.62 2.29 -8.81
CA MET A 68 -8.43 2.86 -8.18
C MET A 68 -7.18 2.01 -8.45
N MET A 69 -7.29 0.69 -8.35
CA MET A 69 -6.18 -0.23 -8.64
C MET A 69 -5.70 -0.14 -10.09
N VAL A 70 -6.62 -0.06 -11.05
CA VAL A 70 -6.26 0.11 -12.47
C VAL A 70 -5.57 1.44 -12.70
N ILE A 71 -6.12 2.55 -12.16
CA ILE A 71 -5.51 3.87 -12.28
C ILE A 71 -4.09 3.87 -11.68
N LEU A 72 -3.94 3.32 -10.48
CA LEU A 72 -2.64 3.23 -9.81
C LEU A 72 -1.65 2.41 -10.64
N ALA A 73 -2.07 1.24 -11.14
CA ALA A 73 -1.20 0.37 -11.94
C ALA A 73 -0.74 1.08 -13.22
N VAL A 74 -1.66 1.70 -13.95
CA VAL A 74 -1.33 2.43 -15.18
C VAL A 74 -0.42 3.62 -14.88
N ALA A 75 -0.74 4.43 -13.88
CA ALA A 75 0.07 5.58 -13.48
C ALA A 75 1.50 5.15 -13.07
N THR A 76 1.62 4.08 -12.29
CA THR A 76 2.92 3.55 -11.85
C THR A 76 3.75 3.05 -13.05
N VAL A 77 3.14 2.29 -13.96
CA VAL A 77 3.84 1.80 -15.16
C VAL A 77 4.30 2.96 -16.05
N LEU A 78 3.44 3.97 -16.25
CA LEU A 78 3.81 5.17 -17.01
C LEU A 78 4.94 5.95 -16.32
N ALA A 79 4.88 6.12 -15.01
CA ALA A 79 5.93 6.78 -14.25
C ALA A 79 7.28 6.05 -14.40
N VAL A 80 7.28 4.70 -14.29
CA VAL A 80 8.48 3.89 -14.52
C VAL A 80 9.00 4.07 -15.96
N ALA A 81 8.13 3.99 -16.95
CA ALA A 81 8.53 4.12 -18.35
C ALA A 81 9.22 5.47 -18.65
N VAL A 82 8.75 6.54 -18.01
CA VAL A 82 9.36 7.87 -18.14
C VAL A 82 10.67 7.98 -17.34
N SER A 83 10.76 7.35 -16.18
CA SER A 83 11.92 7.44 -15.29
C SER A 83 13.03 6.43 -15.62
N LEU A 84 12.74 5.37 -16.37
CA LEU A 84 13.69 4.30 -16.68
C LEU A 84 14.99 4.78 -17.34
N PRO A 85 14.99 5.76 -18.28
CA PRO A 85 16.20 6.30 -18.86
C PRO A 85 17.10 7.04 -17.87
N SER A 86 16.57 7.51 -16.73
CA SER A 86 17.29 8.24 -15.69
C SER A 86 18.01 7.33 -14.69
N VAL A 87 17.81 6.01 -14.78
CA VAL A 87 18.47 5.05 -13.89
C VAL A 87 19.93 4.89 -14.28
N ASP A 88 20.84 5.13 -13.33
CA ASP A 88 22.26 4.85 -13.53
C ASP A 88 22.55 3.34 -13.35
N TRP A 89 22.47 2.62 -14.44
CA TRP A 89 22.72 1.16 -14.47
C TRP A 89 24.15 0.79 -14.11
N SER A 90 25.12 1.69 -14.30
CA SER A 90 26.52 1.45 -13.96
C SER A 90 26.73 1.43 -12.45
N ALA A 91 26.01 2.28 -11.73
CA ALA A 91 26.07 2.34 -10.27
C ALA A 91 25.40 1.14 -9.59
N VAL A 92 24.38 0.55 -10.21
CA VAL A 92 23.67 -0.64 -9.66
C VAL A 92 24.62 -1.84 -9.54
N GLY A 93 25.56 -2.01 -10.47
CA GLY A 93 26.57 -3.09 -10.45
C GLY A 93 27.78 -2.80 -9.56
N ALA A 94 28.06 -1.54 -9.22
CA ALA A 94 29.25 -1.12 -8.50
C ALA A 94 29.03 -1.06 -6.96
N THR A 95 27.77 -1.00 -6.51
CA THR A 95 27.45 -0.89 -5.09
C THR A 95 27.45 -2.27 -4.43
N PRO A 96 28.30 -2.52 -3.41
CA PRO A 96 28.29 -3.81 -2.73
C PRO A 96 26.93 -4.02 -2.03
N TRP A 97 26.27 -5.13 -2.34
CA TRP A 97 24.95 -5.52 -1.83
C TRP A 97 24.97 -5.98 -0.37
N VAL A 98 25.89 -5.52 0.44
CA VAL A 98 25.97 -5.89 1.84
C VAL A 98 25.39 -4.75 2.68
N PRO A 99 24.20 -4.90 3.27
CA PRO A 99 23.71 -3.92 4.21
C PRO A 99 24.71 -3.81 5.36
N THR A 100 25.17 -2.59 5.62
CA THR A 100 25.98 -2.34 6.82
C THR A 100 25.16 -2.73 8.03
N ALA A 101 25.74 -3.51 8.95
CA ALA A 101 25.05 -4.01 10.14
C ALA A 101 24.92 -2.92 11.23
N ASP A 102 24.64 -1.67 10.81
CA ASP A 102 24.32 -0.60 11.72
C ASP A 102 22.86 -0.69 12.21
N THR A 103 22.59 -0.13 13.38
CA THR A 103 21.28 -0.22 14.03
C THR A 103 20.16 0.37 13.18
N ALA A 104 20.42 1.42 12.39
CA ALA A 104 19.43 2.05 11.54
C ALA A 104 19.04 1.16 10.37
N THR A 105 20.01 0.54 9.69
CA THR A 105 19.77 -0.41 8.60
C THR A 105 19.05 -1.65 9.09
N LEU A 106 19.43 -2.19 10.26
CA LEU A 106 18.73 -3.33 10.87
C LEU A 106 17.27 -2.97 11.20
N ALA A 107 17.02 -1.80 11.80
CA ALA A 107 15.66 -1.35 12.10
C ALA A 107 14.81 -1.19 10.82
N PHE A 108 15.40 -0.64 9.76
CA PHE A 108 14.74 -0.52 8.47
C PHE A 108 14.39 -1.90 7.86
N VAL A 109 15.35 -2.83 7.86
CA VAL A 109 15.13 -4.19 7.33
C VAL A 109 14.05 -4.92 8.13
N VAL A 110 14.06 -4.82 9.47
CA VAL A 110 13.03 -5.42 10.33
C VAL A 110 11.66 -4.83 10.03
N ALA A 111 11.56 -3.51 9.86
CA ALA A 111 10.31 -2.84 9.49
C ALA A 111 9.82 -3.27 8.10
N LEU A 112 10.72 -3.36 7.13
CA LEU A 112 10.42 -3.82 5.77
C LEU A 112 9.91 -5.27 5.77
N VAL A 113 10.61 -6.17 6.44
CA VAL A 113 10.21 -7.59 6.55
C VAL A 113 8.89 -7.75 7.30
N GLY A 114 8.63 -6.91 8.31
CA GLY A 114 7.38 -6.94 9.06
C GLY A 114 6.13 -6.56 8.24
N TRP A 115 6.33 -5.81 7.15
CA TRP A 115 5.27 -5.41 6.22
C TRP A 115 5.26 -6.20 4.91
N MET A 116 6.33 -6.89 4.59
CA MET A 116 6.49 -7.64 3.34
C MET A 116 6.42 -9.17 3.56
N PRO A 117 5.67 -9.89 2.75
CA PRO A 117 4.86 -9.47 1.61
C PRO A 117 3.53 -8.84 1.99
N SER A 118 3.06 -9.05 3.22
CA SER A 118 1.84 -8.42 3.77
C SER A 118 1.72 -8.70 5.27
N ALA A 119 0.99 -7.84 5.98
CA ALA A 119 0.68 -8.06 7.38
C ALA A 119 -0.22 -9.32 7.56
N ILE A 120 -0.11 -9.99 8.71
CA ILE A 120 -0.80 -11.28 9.00
C ILE A 120 -2.33 -11.17 8.85
N ASP A 121 -2.90 -10.00 9.12
CA ASP A 121 -4.32 -9.71 9.04
C ASP A 121 -4.88 -9.73 7.61
N ILE A 122 -4.06 -9.58 6.57
CA ILE A 122 -4.52 -9.65 5.17
C ILE A 122 -5.11 -11.01 4.83
N SER A 123 -4.63 -12.09 5.43
CA SER A 123 -5.23 -13.41 5.25
C SER A 123 -6.70 -13.46 5.73
N VAL A 124 -7.02 -12.74 6.80
CA VAL A 124 -8.39 -12.60 7.31
C VAL A 124 -9.22 -11.72 6.38
N TRP A 125 -8.66 -10.62 5.90
CA TRP A 125 -9.35 -9.71 4.96
C TRP A 125 -9.70 -10.42 3.65
N GLN A 126 -8.77 -11.20 3.09
CA GLN A 126 -9.03 -12.02 1.90
C GLN A 126 -10.21 -12.96 2.13
N SER A 127 -10.26 -13.64 3.27
CA SER A 127 -11.35 -14.55 3.62
C SER A 127 -12.69 -13.82 3.75
N LEU A 128 -12.70 -12.67 4.43
CA LEU A 128 -13.91 -11.85 4.56
C LEU A 128 -14.39 -11.32 3.22
N TRP A 129 -13.47 -10.91 2.35
CA TRP A 129 -13.79 -10.44 1.00
C TRP A 129 -14.44 -11.53 0.16
N CYS A 130 -13.91 -12.75 0.18
CA CYS A 130 -14.49 -13.91 -0.49
C CYS A 130 -15.89 -14.23 0.04
N LEU A 131 -16.10 -14.17 1.36
CA LEU A 131 -17.40 -14.41 1.98
C LEU A 131 -18.45 -13.36 1.57
N GLU A 132 -18.10 -12.08 1.55
CA GLU A 132 -19.01 -11.03 1.12
C GLU A 132 -19.33 -11.11 -0.37
N ARG A 133 -18.35 -11.50 -1.19
CA ARG A 133 -18.58 -11.73 -2.63
C ARG A 133 -19.53 -12.91 -2.85
N ALA A 134 -19.35 -14.02 -2.13
CA ALA A 134 -20.25 -15.18 -2.18
C ALA A 134 -21.69 -14.81 -1.76
N ARG A 135 -21.84 -14.04 -0.69
CA ARG A 135 -23.15 -13.54 -0.23
C ARG A 135 -23.83 -12.64 -1.27
N GLY A 136 -23.06 -11.79 -1.94
CA GLY A 136 -23.55 -10.88 -2.97
C GLY A 136 -23.97 -11.58 -4.26
N ALA A 137 -23.29 -12.67 -4.61
CA ALA A 137 -23.58 -13.48 -5.79
C ALA A 137 -24.74 -14.49 -5.57
N GLY A 138 -25.03 -14.84 -4.32
CA GLY A 138 -26.04 -15.86 -3.97
C GLY A 138 -25.62 -17.28 -4.28
N GLU A 139 -24.38 -17.50 -4.67
CA GLU A 139 -23.81 -18.79 -5.06
C GLU A 139 -22.47 -19.01 -4.34
N ALA A 140 -22.10 -20.28 -4.18
CA ALA A 140 -20.78 -20.64 -3.68
C ALA A 140 -19.73 -20.27 -4.75
N LEU A 141 -18.67 -19.55 -4.35
CA LEU A 141 -17.57 -19.24 -5.25
C LEU A 141 -16.83 -20.51 -5.67
N ASP A 142 -16.55 -20.65 -6.96
CA ASP A 142 -15.68 -21.70 -7.44
C ASP A 142 -14.24 -21.47 -6.96
N VAL A 143 -13.62 -22.53 -6.46
CA VAL A 143 -12.23 -22.49 -5.98
C VAL A 143 -11.26 -22.07 -7.10
N GLN A 144 -11.56 -22.39 -8.34
CA GLN A 144 -10.73 -21.98 -9.49
C GLN A 144 -10.80 -20.48 -9.73
N GLU A 145 -11.97 -19.87 -9.60
CA GLU A 145 -12.13 -18.40 -9.71
C GLU A 145 -11.39 -17.68 -8.59
N VAL A 146 -11.54 -18.12 -7.36
CA VAL A 146 -10.84 -17.52 -6.21
C VAL A 146 -9.32 -17.64 -6.38
N ARG A 147 -8.85 -18.79 -6.85
CA ARG A 147 -7.42 -19.01 -7.11
C ARG A 147 -6.90 -18.16 -8.26
N PHE A 148 -7.69 -17.96 -9.31
CA PHE A 148 -7.33 -17.07 -10.41
C PHE A 148 -7.23 -15.62 -9.94
N ASP A 149 -8.24 -15.12 -9.24
CA ASP A 149 -8.25 -13.75 -8.67
C ASP A 149 -7.04 -13.52 -7.75
N PHE A 150 -6.75 -14.50 -6.88
CA PHE A 150 -5.59 -14.45 -6.00
C PHE A 150 -4.26 -14.37 -6.78
N ASN A 151 -4.09 -15.24 -7.77
CA ASN A 151 -2.85 -15.25 -8.56
C ASN A 151 -2.66 -13.96 -9.35
N VAL A 152 -3.71 -13.44 -9.97
CA VAL A 152 -3.65 -12.16 -10.70
C VAL A 152 -3.29 -11.01 -9.76
N GLY A 153 -3.94 -10.95 -8.60
CA GLY A 153 -3.64 -9.93 -7.59
C GLY A 153 -2.21 -10.03 -7.06
N TYR A 154 -1.75 -11.23 -6.73
CA TYR A 154 -0.41 -11.47 -6.20
C TYR A 154 0.70 -11.15 -7.21
N ILE A 155 0.56 -11.65 -8.44
CA ILE A 155 1.53 -11.35 -9.52
C ILE A 155 1.53 -9.86 -9.86
N GLY A 156 0.34 -9.25 -9.96
CA GLY A 156 0.19 -7.82 -10.20
C GLY A 156 0.88 -6.98 -9.12
N THR A 157 0.69 -7.33 -7.85
CA THR A 157 1.35 -6.66 -6.73
C THR A 157 2.87 -6.82 -6.77
N ALA A 158 3.38 -8.01 -7.11
CA ALA A 158 4.82 -8.26 -7.26
C ALA A 158 5.43 -7.41 -8.40
N LEU A 159 4.74 -7.32 -9.53
CA LEU A 159 5.17 -6.46 -10.64
C LEU A 159 5.15 -4.97 -10.26
N LEU A 160 4.11 -4.51 -9.58
CA LEU A 160 4.07 -3.12 -9.07
C LEU A 160 5.17 -2.85 -8.05
N ALA A 161 5.49 -3.81 -7.19
CA ALA A 161 6.61 -3.67 -6.24
C ALA A 161 7.93 -3.47 -6.97
N LEU A 162 8.19 -4.21 -8.06
CA LEU A 162 9.36 -3.97 -8.91
C LEU A 162 9.33 -2.58 -9.54
N CYS A 163 8.18 -2.12 -10.00
CA CYS A 163 8.01 -0.77 -10.52
C CYS A 163 8.40 0.29 -9.47
N PHE A 164 7.97 0.14 -8.22
CA PHE A 164 8.36 1.06 -7.14
C PHE A 164 9.86 1.01 -6.83
N VAL A 165 10.49 -0.14 -6.91
CA VAL A 165 11.96 -0.25 -6.77
C VAL A 165 12.66 0.55 -7.87
N PHE A 166 12.22 0.45 -9.13
CA PHE A 166 12.78 1.23 -10.23
C PHE A 166 12.55 2.73 -10.07
N LEU A 167 11.36 3.16 -9.63
CA LEU A 167 11.10 4.56 -9.33
C LEU A 167 12.01 5.08 -8.21
N GLY A 168 12.15 4.31 -7.14
CA GLY A 168 13.08 4.65 -6.06
C GLY A 168 14.52 4.75 -6.53
N ALA A 169 14.96 3.81 -7.37
CA ALA A 169 16.30 3.85 -7.96
C ALA A 169 16.51 5.06 -8.87
N ALA A 170 15.51 5.41 -9.68
CA ALA A 170 15.60 6.53 -10.61
C ALA A 170 15.60 7.91 -9.93
N MET A 171 14.85 8.05 -8.84
CA MET A 171 14.61 9.35 -8.21
C MET A 171 15.48 9.60 -6.97
N LEU A 172 15.81 8.56 -6.23
CA LEU A 172 16.44 8.69 -4.91
C LEU A 172 17.88 8.18 -4.88
N PHE A 173 18.26 7.28 -5.77
CA PHE A 173 19.60 6.72 -5.77
C PHE A 173 20.62 7.75 -6.25
N GLY A 174 21.62 8.06 -5.43
CA GLY A 174 22.65 9.05 -5.73
C GLY A 174 22.22 10.50 -5.51
N SER A 175 20.98 10.78 -5.12
CA SER A 175 20.57 12.10 -4.69
C SER A 175 21.16 12.40 -3.30
N SER A 176 21.75 13.59 -3.15
CA SER A 176 22.27 14.07 -1.86
C SER A 176 21.15 14.57 -0.95
N GLU A 177 19.91 14.51 -1.38
CA GLU A 177 18.77 14.98 -0.62
C GLU A 177 18.37 13.96 0.46
N GLU A 178 18.29 14.42 1.70
CA GLU A 178 17.69 13.63 2.77
C GLU A 178 16.19 13.40 2.46
N LEU A 179 15.77 12.16 2.51
CA LEU A 179 14.36 11.81 2.35
C LEU A 179 13.50 12.55 3.37
N PRO A 180 12.41 13.21 2.92
CA PRO A 180 11.51 13.90 3.83
C PRO A 180 10.96 12.95 4.88
N LYS A 181 11.00 13.37 6.16
CA LYS A 181 10.56 12.54 7.30
C LYS A 181 9.04 12.42 7.43
N SER A 182 8.27 13.19 6.66
CA SER A 182 6.81 13.14 6.69
C SER A 182 6.23 12.71 5.35
N ALA A 183 5.15 11.94 5.39
CA ALA A 183 4.45 11.48 4.18
C ALA A 183 3.94 12.65 3.31
N GLY A 184 3.51 13.76 3.93
CA GLY A 184 3.06 14.95 3.21
C GLY A 184 4.19 15.66 2.47
N ALA A 185 5.36 15.81 3.09
CA ALA A 185 6.53 16.39 2.44
C ALA A 185 7.03 15.50 1.30
N PHE A 186 7.04 14.19 1.50
CA PHE A 186 7.41 13.21 0.46
C PHE A 186 6.48 13.23 -0.76
N ALA A 187 5.19 13.52 -0.57
CA ALA A 187 4.22 13.58 -1.66
C ALA A 187 4.39 14.81 -2.58
N VAL A 188 5.16 15.80 -2.17
CA VAL A 188 5.38 17.08 -2.89
C VAL A 188 6.77 17.12 -3.52
N THR A 189 7.67 16.24 -3.11
CA THR A 189 9.01 16.07 -3.71
C THR A 189 8.93 15.28 -4.99
#